data_06d9a080c50dee5510b055b378898cbf
#
_entry.id   06d9a080c50dee5510b055b378898cbf
#
_cell.length_a   1.000
_cell.length_b   1.000
_cell.length_c   1.000
_cell.angle_alpha   90.00
_cell.angle_beta   90.00
_cell.angle_gamma   90.00
#
_symmetry.space_group_name_H-M   'P 1'
#
loop_
_entity.id
_entity.type
_entity.pdbx_description
1 polymer ?
#
loop_
_entity_poly.entity_id
_entity_poly.type
_entity_poly.pdbx_seq_one_letter_code
_entity_poly.pdbx_strand_id
1 'polypeptide(L)'
;FPRMSMEYFGGDSAAAALVETLFSAGMLAGSVLLGLWGGTRNKIITMTAAVLGLGLTLVLAGLLPPSGFRAFAGLSLLMGLSAPFFNSVFMALIQTKVEPEYLGRVLGLTGAIMTLASPLGLGLTALFADATDVPLWFLLAGVITLTCGGLILLLPSVRTCGRP
;
A
#
# COMPACT_ATOMS: atom_id res chain seq x y z
N PHE A 1 5.39 -10.25 2.92
CA PHE A 1 5.32 -10.44 4.38
C PHE A 1 5.92 -11.78 4.85
N PRO A 2 5.60 -12.95 4.22
CA PRO A 2 6.09 -14.25 4.71
C PRO A 2 7.61 -14.31 4.84
N ARG A 3 8.36 -13.88 3.83
CA ARG A 3 9.83 -13.90 3.86
C ARG A 3 10.40 -13.03 5.00
N MET A 4 9.85 -11.85 5.23
CA MET A 4 10.27 -10.99 6.34
C MET A 4 10.02 -11.65 7.69
N SER A 5 8.87 -12.31 7.87
CA SER A 5 8.51 -12.99 9.12
C SER A 5 9.36 -14.24 9.36
N MET A 6 9.63 -15.03 8.32
CA MET A 6 10.29 -16.32 8.45
C MET A 6 11.81 -16.24 8.32
N GLU A 7 12.33 -15.49 7.33
CA GLU A 7 13.77 -15.43 7.07
C GLU A 7 14.47 -14.39 7.95
N TYR A 8 13.89 -13.18 8.10
CA TYR A 8 14.55 -12.10 8.83
C TYR A 8 14.31 -12.14 10.33
N PHE A 9 13.07 -12.37 10.76
CA PHE A 9 12.74 -12.47 12.19
C PHE A 9 12.88 -13.88 12.75
N GLY A 10 13.24 -14.89 11.93
CA GLY A 10 13.37 -16.28 12.36
C GLY A 10 12.06 -16.88 12.87
N GLY A 11 10.93 -16.33 12.42
CA GLY A 11 9.60 -16.77 12.85
C GLY A 11 9.17 -18.06 12.17
N ASP A 12 8.16 -18.67 12.72
CA ASP A 12 7.46 -19.85 12.25
C ASP A 12 6.37 -19.46 11.22
N SER A 13 5.79 -20.42 10.53
CA SER A 13 4.60 -20.24 9.68
C SER A 13 3.44 -19.57 10.43
N ALA A 14 3.31 -19.83 11.73
CA ALA A 14 2.35 -19.15 12.60
C ALA A 14 2.63 -17.64 12.73
N ALA A 15 3.88 -17.22 12.78
CA ALA A 15 4.28 -15.82 12.80
C ALA A 15 3.91 -15.12 11.49
N ALA A 16 4.14 -15.77 10.34
CA ALA A 16 3.73 -15.24 9.05
C ALA A 16 2.20 -15.12 8.94
N ALA A 17 1.47 -16.13 9.38
CA ALA A 17 0.00 -16.11 9.41
C ALA A 17 -0.54 -15.00 10.33
N LEU A 18 0.10 -14.75 11.48
CA LEU A 18 -0.27 -13.67 12.39
C LEU A 18 -0.13 -12.30 11.73
N VAL A 19 0.99 -12.04 11.05
CA VAL A 19 1.23 -10.79 10.32
C VAL A 19 0.18 -10.59 9.24
N GLU A 20 -0.15 -11.63 8.48
CA GLU A 20 -1.16 -11.60 7.42
C GLU A 20 -2.58 -11.39 7.96
N THR A 21 -2.88 -12.00 9.11
CA THR A 21 -4.16 -11.80 9.82
C THR A 21 -4.29 -10.35 10.32
N LEU A 22 -3.22 -9.78 10.89
CA LEU A 22 -3.21 -8.39 11.34
C LEU A 22 -3.34 -7.41 10.18
N PHE A 23 -2.67 -7.69 9.04
CA PHE A 23 -2.83 -6.89 7.83
C PHE A 23 -4.27 -6.93 7.33
N SER A 24 -4.90 -8.11 7.26
CA SER A 24 -6.30 -8.27 6.85
C SER A 24 -7.27 -7.60 7.82
N ALA A 25 -7.02 -7.69 9.12
CA ALA A 25 -7.79 -6.98 10.15
C ALA A 25 -7.66 -5.46 9.98
N GLY A 26 -6.46 -4.97 9.65
CA GLY A 26 -6.23 -3.56 9.30
C GLY A 26 -7.03 -3.13 8.09
N MET A 27 -7.08 -3.95 7.04
CA MET A 27 -7.90 -3.67 5.83
C MET A 27 -9.39 -3.59 6.17
N LEU A 28 -9.91 -4.50 6.99
CA LEU A 28 -11.31 -4.47 7.42
C LEU A 28 -11.60 -3.20 8.24
N ALA A 29 -10.75 -2.89 9.23
CA ALA A 29 -10.89 -1.69 10.05
C ALA A 29 -10.81 -0.41 9.19
N GLY A 30 -9.87 -0.34 8.26
CA GLY A 30 -9.72 0.78 7.32
C GLY A 30 -10.93 0.96 6.42
N SER A 31 -11.52 -0.14 5.93
CA SER A 31 -12.74 -0.11 5.12
C SER A 31 -13.94 0.41 5.91
N VAL A 32 -14.11 -0.05 7.15
CA VAL A 32 -15.19 0.42 8.04
C VAL A 32 -15.00 1.89 8.38
N LEU A 33 -13.78 2.30 8.77
CA LEU A 33 -13.47 3.70 9.06
C LEU A 33 -13.76 4.60 7.87
N LEU A 34 -13.35 4.19 6.66
CA LEU A 34 -13.62 4.96 5.45
C LEU A 34 -15.12 5.02 5.14
N GLY A 35 -15.85 3.93 5.35
CA GLY A 35 -17.31 3.88 5.18
C GLY A 35 -18.06 4.81 6.13
N LEU A 36 -17.63 4.89 7.39
CA LEU A 36 -18.22 5.76 8.40
C LEU A 36 -17.85 7.25 8.21
N TRP A 37 -16.58 7.50 7.83
CA TRP A 37 -16.04 8.87 7.70
C TRP A 37 -16.29 9.47 6.32
N GLY A 38 -16.39 8.63 5.28
CA GLY A 38 -16.59 9.08 3.90
C GLY A 38 -15.37 9.76 3.26
N GLY A 39 -14.25 9.86 3.97
CA GLY A 39 -13.04 10.56 3.53
C GLY A 39 -13.14 12.09 3.66
N THR A 40 -12.08 12.79 3.29
CA THR A 40 -12.09 14.26 3.25
C THR A 40 -12.80 14.76 1.99
N ARG A 41 -13.33 16.00 2.04
CA ARG A 41 -13.93 16.70 0.89
C ARG A 41 -13.00 16.68 -0.33
N ASN A 42 -11.70 16.73 -0.11
CA ASN A 42 -10.71 16.60 -1.17
C ASN A 42 -10.17 15.17 -1.19
N LYS A 43 -10.70 14.36 -2.11
CA LYS A 43 -10.33 12.95 -2.28
C LYS A 43 -8.82 12.73 -2.45
N ILE A 44 -8.13 13.67 -3.09
CA ILE A 44 -6.69 13.60 -3.32
C ILE A 44 -5.90 13.71 -2.01
N ILE A 45 -6.34 14.54 -1.06
CA ILE A 45 -5.69 14.64 0.25
C ILE A 45 -5.78 13.32 1.00
N THR A 46 -6.95 12.67 0.99
CA THR A 46 -7.14 11.35 1.61
C THR A 46 -6.22 10.30 0.98
N MET A 47 -6.16 10.26 -0.36
CA MET A 47 -5.31 9.35 -1.11
C MET A 47 -3.82 9.59 -0.79
N THR A 48 -3.39 10.84 -0.81
CA THR A 48 -1.99 11.20 -0.54
C THR A 48 -1.59 10.88 0.90
N ALA A 49 -2.47 11.15 1.87
CA ALA A 49 -2.24 10.79 3.27
C ALA A 49 -2.11 9.27 3.45
N ALA A 50 -2.94 8.48 2.75
CA ALA A 50 -2.84 7.02 2.77
C ALA A 50 -1.53 6.51 2.14
N VAL A 51 -1.11 7.08 1.00
CA VAL A 51 0.16 6.72 0.35
C VAL A 51 1.36 7.08 1.23
N LEU A 52 1.36 8.26 1.84
CA LEU A 52 2.43 8.67 2.75
C LEU A 52 2.45 7.81 4.03
N GLY A 53 1.28 7.48 4.58
CA GLY A 53 1.16 6.57 5.71
C GLY A 53 1.71 5.18 5.38
N LEU A 54 1.35 4.63 4.22
CA LEU A 54 1.86 3.35 3.74
C LEU A 54 3.38 3.40 3.51
N GLY A 55 3.88 4.45 2.86
CA GLY A 55 5.32 4.61 2.62
C GLY A 55 6.12 4.72 3.92
N LEU A 56 5.62 5.48 4.89
CA LEU A 56 6.25 5.61 6.20
C LEU A 56 6.29 4.27 6.95
N THR A 57 5.18 3.53 6.98
CA THR A 57 5.13 2.22 7.63
C THR A 57 6.06 1.20 6.96
N LEU A 58 6.21 1.25 5.63
CA LEU A 58 7.15 0.41 4.89
C LEU A 58 8.62 0.75 5.26
N VAL A 59 8.97 2.04 5.30
CA VAL A 59 10.33 2.47 5.72
C VAL A 59 10.62 2.03 7.15
N LEU A 60 9.67 2.27 8.07
CA LEU A 60 9.82 1.85 9.46
C LEU A 60 9.99 0.33 9.58
N ALA A 61 9.21 -0.45 8.81
CA ALA A 61 9.33 -1.90 8.78
C ALA A 61 10.69 -2.37 8.28
N GLY A 62 11.26 -1.69 7.29
CA GLY A 62 12.60 -1.99 6.77
C GLY A 62 13.74 -1.60 7.71
N LEU A 63 13.52 -0.67 8.63
CA LEU A 63 14.51 -0.23 9.63
C LEU A 63 14.46 -1.04 10.93
N LEU A 64 13.50 -1.96 11.08
CA LEU A 64 13.39 -2.73 12.30
C LEU A 64 14.56 -3.72 12.47
N PRO A 65 15.12 -3.82 13.71
CA PRO A 65 16.08 -4.87 14.04
C PRO A 65 15.41 -6.26 14.07
N PRO A 66 16.17 -7.36 13.94
CA PRO A 66 15.63 -8.73 13.96
C PRO A 66 14.79 -9.10 15.19
N SER A 67 14.98 -8.38 16.31
CA SER A 67 14.19 -8.54 17.53
C SER A 67 12.84 -7.81 17.50
N GLY A 68 12.55 -7.02 16.46
CA GLY A 68 11.41 -6.11 16.36
C GLY A 68 10.12 -6.75 15.81
N PHE A 69 9.95 -8.08 15.86
CA PHE A 69 8.78 -8.77 15.28
C PHE A 69 7.43 -8.19 15.74
N ARG A 70 7.28 -7.85 17.02
CA ARG A 70 6.02 -7.26 17.54
C ARG A 70 5.73 -5.89 16.92
N ALA A 71 6.75 -5.08 16.72
CA ALA A 71 6.61 -3.79 16.05
C ALA A 71 6.25 -3.98 14.56
N PHE A 72 6.87 -4.96 13.89
CA PHE A 72 6.53 -5.32 12.51
C PHE A 72 5.06 -5.78 12.37
N ALA A 73 4.58 -6.60 13.30
CA ALA A 73 3.19 -7.04 13.34
C ALA A 73 2.22 -5.84 13.52
N GLY A 74 2.55 -4.89 14.38
CA GLY A 74 1.78 -3.64 14.54
C GLY A 74 1.82 -2.76 13.28
N LEU A 75 2.98 -2.63 12.63
CA LEU A 75 3.11 -1.90 11.37
C LEU A 75 2.32 -2.56 10.24
N SER A 76 2.22 -3.89 10.19
CA SER A 76 1.42 -4.62 9.21
C SER A 76 -0.06 -4.28 9.32
N LEU A 77 -0.58 -4.12 10.53
CA LEU A 77 -1.96 -3.65 10.75
C LEU A 77 -2.15 -2.22 10.21
N LEU A 78 -1.19 -1.32 10.45
CA LEU A 78 -1.24 0.05 9.92
C LEU A 78 -1.13 0.09 8.38
N MET A 79 -0.30 -0.77 7.80
CA MET A 79 -0.22 -0.94 6.33
C MET A 79 -1.57 -1.39 5.77
N GLY A 80 -2.19 -2.40 6.40
CA GLY A 80 -3.52 -2.88 6.03
C GLY A 80 -4.57 -1.78 6.12
N LEU A 81 -4.54 -0.97 7.18
CA LEU A 81 -5.47 0.13 7.38
C LEU A 81 -5.36 1.20 6.27
N SER A 82 -4.19 1.45 5.73
CA SER A 82 -3.95 2.44 4.67
C SER A 82 -4.44 1.98 3.28
N ALA A 83 -4.46 0.67 3.02
CA ALA A 83 -4.77 0.10 1.70
C ALA A 83 -6.20 0.45 1.19
N PRO A 84 -7.28 0.36 1.97
CA PRO A 84 -8.62 0.72 1.52
C PRO A 84 -8.77 2.19 1.18
N PHE A 85 -8.08 3.09 1.88
CA PHE A 85 -8.12 4.52 1.61
C PHE A 85 -7.56 4.85 0.22
N PHE A 86 -6.46 4.21 -0.15
CA PHE A 86 -5.90 4.35 -1.50
C PHE A 86 -6.86 3.78 -2.55
N ASN A 87 -7.27 2.51 -2.40
CA ASN A 87 -8.08 1.80 -3.39
C ASN A 87 -9.45 2.46 -3.63
N SER A 88 -10.15 2.82 -2.56
CA SER A 88 -11.48 3.40 -2.66
C SER A 88 -11.46 4.79 -3.30
N VAL A 89 -10.48 5.62 -2.93
CA VAL A 89 -10.35 6.97 -3.52
C VAL A 89 -9.91 6.88 -4.98
N PHE A 90 -9.01 5.97 -5.32
CA PHE A 90 -8.59 5.71 -6.69
C PHE A 90 -9.76 5.29 -7.57
N MET A 91 -10.56 4.32 -7.12
CA MET A 91 -11.78 3.87 -7.82
C MET A 91 -12.81 4.98 -7.95
N ALA A 92 -13.04 5.76 -6.89
CA ALA A 92 -13.96 6.89 -6.92
C ALA A 92 -13.52 7.98 -7.90
N LEU A 93 -12.21 8.23 -8.05
CA LEU A 93 -11.68 9.18 -9.03
C LEU A 93 -11.90 8.68 -10.46
N ILE A 94 -11.64 7.41 -10.74
CA ILE A 94 -11.91 6.83 -12.07
C ILE A 94 -13.40 6.98 -12.40
N GLN A 95 -14.28 6.58 -11.49
CA GLN A 95 -15.73 6.62 -11.71
C GLN A 95 -16.29 8.05 -11.87
N THR A 96 -15.65 9.06 -11.28
CA THR A 96 -16.12 10.45 -11.38
C THR A 96 -15.52 11.22 -12.55
N LYS A 97 -14.36 10.81 -13.08
CA LYS A 97 -13.64 11.54 -14.13
C LYS A 97 -13.74 10.89 -15.50
N VAL A 98 -14.07 9.59 -15.55
CA VAL A 98 -14.20 8.85 -16.80
C VAL A 98 -15.67 8.81 -17.21
N GLU A 99 -15.96 9.11 -18.47
CA GLU A 99 -17.30 9.00 -19.02
C GLU A 99 -17.81 7.54 -18.94
N PRO A 100 -19.12 7.34 -18.66
CA PRO A 100 -19.68 6.01 -18.46
C PRO A 100 -19.42 5.04 -19.61
N GLU A 101 -19.33 5.56 -20.85
CA GLU A 101 -19.06 4.77 -22.05
C GLU A 101 -17.65 4.13 -22.03
N TYR A 102 -16.66 4.81 -21.47
CA TYR A 102 -15.27 4.33 -21.41
C TYR A 102 -14.90 3.66 -20.09
N LEU A 103 -15.78 3.74 -19.09
CA LEU A 103 -15.50 3.26 -17.73
C LEU A 103 -15.08 1.79 -17.70
N GLY A 104 -15.79 0.92 -18.44
CA GLY A 104 -15.48 -0.50 -18.52
C GLY A 104 -14.09 -0.77 -19.12
N ARG A 105 -13.70 -0.02 -20.15
CA ARG A 105 -12.38 -0.16 -20.79
C ARG A 105 -11.26 0.29 -19.85
N VAL A 106 -11.43 1.41 -19.16
CA VAL A 106 -10.45 1.95 -18.21
C VAL A 106 -10.28 1.02 -17.02
N LEU A 107 -11.38 0.52 -16.45
CA LEU A 107 -11.32 -0.43 -15.34
C LEU A 107 -10.70 -1.76 -15.75
N GLY A 108 -11.03 -2.26 -16.94
CA GLY A 108 -10.42 -3.48 -17.49
C GLY A 108 -8.92 -3.34 -17.70
N LEU A 109 -8.48 -2.21 -18.29
CA LEU A 109 -7.05 -1.93 -18.48
C LEU A 109 -6.32 -1.79 -17.15
N THR A 110 -6.90 -1.06 -16.20
CA THR A 110 -6.33 -0.90 -14.86
C THR A 110 -6.20 -2.25 -14.15
N GLY A 111 -7.24 -3.09 -14.21
CA GLY A 111 -7.21 -4.44 -13.65
C GLY A 111 -6.15 -5.32 -14.31
N ALA A 112 -6.02 -5.27 -15.63
CA ALA A 112 -4.99 -6.02 -16.36
C ALA A 112 -3.57 -5.59 -15.95
N ILE A 113 -3.31 -4.28 -15.84
CA ILE A 113 -2.02 -3.75 -15.38
C ILE A 113 -1.71 -4.21 -13.95
N MET A 114 -2.69 -4.12 -13.04
CA MET A 114 -2.52 -4.57 -11.64
C MET A 114 -2.25 -6.07 -11.56
N THR A 115 -2.94 -6.87 -12.37
CA THR A 115 -2.73 -8.33 -12.41
C THR A 115 -1.34 -8.68 -12.96
N LEU A 116 -0.87 -7.99 -14.00
CA LEU A 116 0.48 -8.19 -14.56
C LEU A 116 1.60 -7.69 -13.62
N ALA A 117 1.34 -6.64 -12.85
CA ALA A 117 2.32 -6.12 -11.90
C ALA A 117 2.69 -7.14 -10.81
N SER A 118 1.76 -8.01 -10.41
CA SER A 118 2.01 -9.05 -9.39
C SER A 118 3.06 -10.08 -9.81
N PRO A 119 2.94 -10.81 -10.94
CA PRO A 119 3.97 -11.76 -11.36
C PRO A 119 5.29 -11.07 -11.74
N LEU A 120 5.27 -9.85 -12.27
CA LEU A 120 6.47 -9.08 -12.53
C LEU A 120 7.21 -8.73 -11.23
N GLY A 121 6.48 -8.29 -10.21
CA GLY A 121 7.05 -8.02 -8.89
C GLY A 121 7.65 -9.27 -8.23
N LEU A 122 6.94 -10.40 -8.32
CA LEU A 122 7.45 -11.68 -7.82
C LEU A 122 8.70 -12.14 -8.60
N GLY A 123 8.70 -12.00 -9.92
CA GLY A 123 9.85 -12.35 -10.76
C GLY A 123 11.08 -11.51 -10.44
N LEU A 124 10.93 -10.19 -10.31
CA LEU A 124 12.00 -9.30 -9.89
C LEU A 124 12.51 -9.65 -8.49
N THR A 125 11.62 -9.89 -7.55
CA THR A 125 12.01 -10.30 -6.19
C THR A 125 12.77 -11.62 -6.19
N ALA A 126 12.37 -12.59 -7.02
CA ALA A 126 13.06 -13.87 -7.14
C ALA A 126 14.47 -13.75 -7.74
N LEU A 127 14.64 -12.90 -8.76
CA LEU A 127 15.95 -12.67 -9.41
C LEU A 127 16.97 -12.02 -8.47
N PHE A 128 16.53 -11.18 -7.55
CA PHE A 128 17.39 -10.44 -6.63
C PHE A 128 17.34 -10.98 -5.19
N ALA A 129 16.59 -12.06 -4.95
CA ALA A 129 16.38 -12.62 -3.62
C ALA A 129 17.68 -13.05 -2.92
N ASP A 130 18.63 -13.58 -3.69
CA ASP A 130 19.91 -14.09 -3.16
C ASP A 130 20.95 -12.97 -3.00
N ALA A 131 20.74 -11.80 -3.62
CA ALA A 131 21.68 -10.69 -3.63
C ALA A 131 21.34 -9.57 -2.63
N THR A 132 20.15 -9.59 -2.05
CA THR A 132 19.66 -8.46 -1.25
C THR A 132 18.87 -8.91 -0.02
N ASP A 133 19.18 -8.27 1.13
CA ASP A 133 18.45 -8.51 2.38
C ASP A 133 16.97 -8.10 2.26
N VAL A 134 16.09 -8.89 2.85
CA VAL A 134 14.63 -8.64 2.83
C VAL A 134 14.23 -7.26 3.36
N PRO A 135 14.85 -6.71 4.43
CA PRO A 135 14.56 -5.34 4.90
C PRO A 135 14.82 -4.25 3.87
N LEU A 136 15.82 -4.46 2.99
CA LEU A 136 16.17 -3.49 1.96
C LEU A 136 15.05 -3.32 0.93
N TRP A 137 14.30 -4.39 0.62
CA TRP A 137 13.13 -4.32 -0.24
C TRP A 137 12.00 -3.46 0.36
N PHE A 138 11.79 -3.58 1.67
CA PHE A 138 10.82 -2.73 2.39
C PHE A 138 11.23 -1.27 2.38
N LEU A 139 12.53 -0.99 2.59
CA LEU A 139 13.09 0.37 2.51
C LEU A 139 12.93 0.96 1.10
N LEU A 140 13.32 0.23 0.07
CA LEU A 140 13.20 0.68 -1.32
C LEU A 140 11.74 0.96 -1.69
N ALA A 141 10.84 0.02 -1.39
CA ALA A 141 9.41 0.18 -1.64
C ALA A 141 8.85 1.39 -0.87
N GLY A 142 9.25 1.57 0.39
CA GLY A 142 8.83 2.69 1.22
C GLY A 142 9.31 4.03 0.68
N VAL A 143 10.59 4.14 0.29
CA VAL A 143 11.17 5.36 -0.28
C VAL A 143 10.48 5.71 -1.62
N ILE A 144 10.29 4.72 -2.51
CA ILE A 144 9.58 4.94 -3.78
C ILE A 144 8.15 5.42 -3.51
N THR A 145 7.45 4.80 -2.57
CA THR A 145 6.08 5.18 -2.21
C THR A 145 6.02 6.59 -1.62
N LEU A 146 6.96 6.95 -0.74
CA LEU A 146 7.07 8.30 -0.16
C LEU A 146 7.40 9.35 -1.23
N THR A 147 8.32 9.07 -2.14
CA THR A 147 8.66 10.00 -3.23
C THR A 147 7.48 10.21 -4.16
N CYS A 148 6.75 9.16 -4.53
CA CYS A 148 5.52 9.27 -5.33
C CYS A 148 4.45 10.09 -4.59
N GLY A 149 4.22 9.83 -3.30
CA GLY A 149 3.29 10.59 -2.45
C GLY A 149 3.69 12.06 -2.32
N GLY A 150 4.98 12.34 -2.15
CA GLY A 150 5.55 13.69 -2.11
C GLY A 150 5.37 14.45 -3.42
N LEU A 151 5.62 13.79 -4.56
CA LEU A 151 5.40 14.38 -5.89
C LEU A 151 3.93 14.77 -6.10
N ILE A 152 2.98 13.96 -5.65
CA ILE A 152 1.55 14.30 -5.71
C ILE A 152 1.26 15.60 -4.93
N LEU A 153 1.92 15.82 -3.79
CA LEU A 153 1.76 17.06 -3.01
C LEU A 153 2.39 18.27 -3.69
N LEU A 154 3.47 18.10 -4.45
CA LEU A 154 4.19 19.18 -5.13
C LEU A 154 3.49 19.63 -6.42
N LEU A 155 2.65 18.80 -7.03
CA LEU A 155 1.93 19.11 -8.26
C LEU A 155 0.62 19.86 -7.95
N PRO A 156 0.56 21.20 -8.15
CA PRO A 156 -0.65 22.00 -7.85
C PRO A 156 -1.85 21.59 -8.72
N SER A 157 -1.59 21.11 -9.94
CA SER A 157 -2.64 20.62 -10.86
C SER A 157 -3.42 19.43 -10.29
N VAL A 158 -2.75 18.58 -9.52
CA VAL A 158 -3.39 17.39 -8.92
C VAL A 158 -4.28 17.80 -7.74
N ARG A 159 -3.89 18.85 -6.99
CA ARG A 159 -4.69 19.37 -5.85
C ARG A 159 -6.02 19.95 -6.29
N THR A 160 -6.08 20.53 -7.47
CA THR A 160 -7.32 21.14 -8.02
C THR A 160 -8.26 20.10 -8.63
N CYS A 161 -7.77 18.97 -9.12
CA CYS A 161 -8.60 17.90 -9.68
C CYS A 161 -9.50 17.19 -8.64
N GLY A 162 -9.22 17.31 -7.36
CA GLY A 162 -9.98 16.64 -6.28
C GLY A 162 -11.12 17.49 -5.68
N ARG A 163 -11.35 18.69 -6.20
CA ARG A 163 -12.52 19.51 -5.81
C ARG A 163 -13.72 19.13 -6.67
N PRO A 164 -14.90 19.05 -6.07
CA PRO A 164 -16.15 18.79 -6.80
C PRO A 164 -16.47 19.93 -7.76
#